data_8f3d927704de8a2963e3d729fc60e6b2
#
_entry.id   8f3d927704de8a2963e3d729fc60e6b2
#
_cell.length_a   1.000
_cell.length_b   1.000
_cell.length_c   1.000
_cell.angle_alpha   90.00
_cell.angle_beta   90.00
_cell.angle_gamma   90.00
#
_symmetry.space_group_name_H-M   'P 1'
#
loop_
_entity.id
_entity.type
_entity.pdbx_description
1 polymer ?
#
loop_
_entity_poly.entity_id
_entity_poly.type
_entity_poly.pdbx_seq_one_letter_code
_entity_poly.pdbx_strand_id
1 'polypeptide(L)'
;MNPEDGVRIDFNNVTRYEGNKNPDFLIEVSGEFLTKKIRKYIDSPENYMSPFIKNGVSRMGMDCVDGFKSTALGFLSSINTDWPIVRRINELWLNQNHKYLCNELYKIVDKTYHPTDTLGLLSAVHAVNRAFISPISEKYFYENADFIFKQIKNIQNQEHKQLFDLAKHFKNHLNNYEEKIFLITNKFIEKFPMLIPIVGLEYYKNQDYKAIAMKKMGLTTVDFEDVKDFYIDTFEDLGDIFDLIVAYENLIVRSNFKLMNPNIDKPIKTLDDYSKMKKKGRKLEFINSLEVFNELFISKVDNRLRNAIGHRSYKYDIDTQKLTYSPSGKMDQGALENLYLAEFTYECLQLFRTCLAIGELIYQTRKYICVIEGSYERTTFNEYHHDPSIQSNNVTDSFKRNKDIFKKKKRTKNMQKKSRKINRK
;
A
#
# COMPACT_ATOMS: atom_id res chain seq x y z
N MET A 1 12.24 -12.47 -10.05
CA MET A 1 12.41 -13.58 -11.00
C MET A 1 13.26 -13.07 -12.14
N ASN A 2 14.27 -13.82 -12.52
CA ASN A 2 15.03 -13.49 -13.71
C ASN A 2 14.21 -14.03 -14.90
N PRO A 3 13.94 -13.26 -15.96
CA PRO A 3 13.16 -13.75 -17.10
C PRO A 3 13.79 -14.95 -17.82
N GLU A 4 15.07 -15.22 -17.55
CA GLU A 4 15.81 -16.35 -18.12
C GLU A 4 15.69 -17.64 -17.28
N ASP A 5 15.22 -17.55 -16.04
CA ASP A 5 14.92 -18.72 -15.20
C ASP A 5 13.44 -19.06 -15.42
N GLY A 6 13.14 -19.94 -16.34
CA GLY A 6 11.77 -20.40 -16.62
C GLY A 6 11.04 -20.81 -15.31
N VAL A 7 9.72 -20.83 -15.37
CA VAL A 7 8.88 -21.26 -14.25
C VAL A 7 9.26 -22.68 -13.85
N ARG A 8 9.91 -22.84 -12.71
CA ARG A 8 10.18 -24.14 -12.12
C ARG A 8 8.97 -24.55 -11.30
N ILE A 9 8.36 -25.67 -11.67
CA ILE A 9 7.26 -26.28 -10.94
C ILE A 9 7.82 -27.48 -10.18
N ASP A 10 7.84 -27.39 -8.85
CA ASP A 10 8.22 -28.50 -7.99
C ASP A 10 6.95 -29.28 -7.59
N PHE A 11 6.90 -30.57 -7.93
CA PHE A 11 5.77 -31.43 -7.62
C PHE A 11 6.04 -32.20 -6.32
N ASN A 12 5.23 -31.93 -5.29
CA ASN A 12 5.24 -32.69 -4.04
C ASN A 12 3.97 -33.54 -3.95
N ASN A 13 4.15 -34.86 -3.70
CA ASN A 13 3.06 -35.85 -3.60
C ASN A 13 2.20 -35.99 -4.88
N VAL A 14 2.74 -35.63 -6.02
CA VAL A 14 2.09 -35.74 -7.33
C VAL A 14 3.10 -36.30 -8.31
N THR A 15 2.68 -37.23 -9.13
CA THR A 15 3.50 -37.79 -10.22
C THR A 15 3.06 -37.18 -11.55
N ARG A 16 4.02 -36.67 -12.31
CA ARG A 16 3.74 -36.18 -13.67
C ARG A 16 3.19 -37.37 -14.50
N TYR A 17 2.00 -37.16 -15.06
CA TYR A 17 1.33 -38.13 -15.88
C TYR A 17 1.27 -37.68 -17.33
N GLU A 18 1.77 -38.48 -18.25
CA GLU A 18 1.80 -38.20 -19.70
C GLU A 18 0.86 -39.12 -20.49
N GLY A 19 -0.21 -39.59 -19.89
CA GLY A 19 -1.14 -40.53 -20.49
C GLY A 19 -2.35 -39.86 -21.16
N ASN A 20 -3.07 -40.66 -21.99
CA ASN A 20 -4.26 -40.22 -22.73
C ASN A 20 -5.56 -40.20 -21.92
N LYS A 21 -5.51 -40.30 -20.59
CA LYS A 21 -6.70 -40.22 -19.73
C LYS A 21 -6.96 -38.78 -19.28
N ASN A 22 -8.23 -38.38 -19.27
CA ASN A 22 -8.62 -37.11 -18.71
C ASN A 22 -8.27 -37.04 -17.22
N PRO A 23 -7.77 -35.91 -16.71
CA PRO A 23 -7.46 -35.76 -15.29
C PRO A 23 -8.74 -35.74 -14.45
N ASP A 24 -8.65 -36.12 -13.16
CA ASP A 24 -9.80 -36.05 -12.24
C ASP A 24 -10.15 -34.58 -11.89
N PHE A 25 -9.12 -33.73 -11.80
CA PHE A 25 -9.24 -32.34 -11.42
C PHE A 25 -8.44 -31.44 -12.37
N LEU A 26 -8.91 -30.20 -12.49
CA LEU A 26 -8.22 -29.15 -13.22
C LEU A 26 -7.82 -28.02 -12.27
N ILE A 27 -6.55 -27.65 -12.31
CA ILE A 27 -5.99 -26.51 -11.56
C ILE A 27 -5.35 -25.56 -12.57
N GLU A 28 -5.78 -24.32 -12.59
CA GLU A 28 -5.13 -23.25 -13.36
C GLU A 28 -4.18 -22.50 -12.46
N VAL A 29 -2.97 -22.20 -12.92
CA VAL A 29 -1.98 -21.42 -12.17
C VAL A 29 -1.64 -20.16 -12.94
N SER A 30 -1.70 -19.01 -12.27
CA SER A 30 -1.27 -17.74 -12.83
C SER A 30 -0.84 -16.78 -11.70
N GLY A 31 0.32 -16.16 -11.86
CA GLY A 31 0.76 -15.08 -10.97
C GLY A 31 0.25 -13.69 -11.37
N GLU A 32 -0.31 -13.56 -12.58
CA GLU A 32 -0.71 -12.27 -13.16
C GLU A 32 -2.23 -12.08 -13.19
N PHE A 33 -3.00 -13.16 -13.28
CA PHE A 33 -4.44 -13.11 -13.48
C PHE A 33 -5.18 -13.99 -12.50
N LEU A 34 -6.43 -13.61 -12.21
CA LEU A 34 -7.36 -14.50 -11.53
C LEU A 34 -7.61 -15.77 -12.34
N THR A 35 -7.74 -16.89 -11.65
CA THR A 35 -7.93 -18.21 -12.23
C THR A 35 -9.25 -18.82 -11.77
N LYS A 36 -9.68 -19.89 -12.42
CA LYS A 36 -10.76 -20.70 -11.88
C LYS A 36 -10.26 -21.46 -10.65
N LYS A 37 -11.11 -21.59 -9.65
CA LYS A 37 -10.86 -22.42 -8.47
C LYS A 37 -10.73 -23.88 -8.88
N ILE A 38 -10.15 -24.70 -8.00
CA ILE A 38 -10.02 -26.15 -8.21
C ILE A 38 -11.40 -26.74 -8.55
N ARG A 39 -11.46 -27.53 -9.59
CA ARG A 39 -12.72 -28.14 -10.07
C ARG A 39 -12.47 -29.53 -10.65
N LYS A 40 -13.52 -30.36 -10.62
CA LYS A 40 -13.51 -31.60 -11.38
C LYS A 40 -13.29 -31.28 -12.87
N TYR A 41 -12.52 -32.13 -13.52
CA TYR A 41 -12.31 -32.01 -14.96
C TYR A 41 -13.63 -32.23 -15.70
N ILE A 42 -13.94 -31.32 -16.59
CA ILE A 42 -15.02 -31.45 -17.57
C ILE A 42 -14.39 -31.03 -18.89
N ASP A 43 -14.45 -31.91 -19.88
CA ASP A 43 -13.92 -31.57 -21.19
C ASP A 43 -14.70 -30.40 -21.81
N SER A 44 -14.04 -29.27 -21.94
CA SER A 44 -14.64 -28.05 -22.52
C SER A 44 -13.55 -27.19 -23.15
N PRO A 45 -13.88 -26.44 -24.21
CA PRO A 45 -12.92 -25.53 -24.86
C PRO A 45 -12.26 -24.54 -23.91
N GLU A 46 -12.96 -24.14 -22.85
CA GLU A 46 -12.41 -23.23 -21.83
C GLU A 46 -11.22 -23.81 -21.03
N ASN A 47 -11.09 -25.14 -20.98
CA ASN A 47 -9.97 -25.78 -20.27
C ASN A 47 -8.64 -25.56 -20.98
N TYR A 48 -8.70 -25.33 -22.31
CA TYR A 48 -7.53 -25.14 -23.14
C TYR A 48 -7.14 -23.66 -23.31
N MET A 49 -7.94 -22.72 -22.75
CA MET A 49 -7.64 -21.30 -22.77
C MET A 49 -6.77 -20.93 -21.56
N SER A 50 -5.62 -20.29 -21.82
CA SER A 50 -4.77 -19.78 -20.75
C SER A 50 -5.46 -18.67 -19.95
N PRO A 51 -5.08 -18.43 -18.69
CA PRO A 51 -5.56 -17.27 -17.91
C PRO A 51 -5.35 -15.93 -18.63
N PHE A 52 -4.27 -15.80 -19.42
CA PHE A 52 -4.02 -14.60 -20.24
C PHE A 52 -5.12 -14.38 -21.29
N ILE A 53 -5.50 -15.41 -22.03
CA ILE A 53 -6.58 -15.27 -23.03
C ILE A 53 -7.90 -14.94 -22.35
N LYS A 54 -8.23 -15.65 -21.26
CA LYS A 54 -9.48 -15.44 -20.52
C LYS A 54 -9.60 -14.05 -19.89
N ASN A 55 -8.53 -13.57 -19.28
CA ASN A 55 -8.56 -12.29 -18.55
C ASN A 55 -7.98 -11.15 -19.39
N GLY A 56 -6.77 -11.30 -19.92
CA GLY A 56 -6.10 -10.24 -20.66
C GLY A 56 -6.87 -9.89 -21.94
N VAL A 57 -7.13 -10.88 -22.81
CA VAL A 57 -7.78 -10.61 -24.08
C VAL A 57 -9.29 -10.36 -23.91
N SER A 58 -10.00 -11.27 -23.20
CA SER A 58 -11.47 -11.22 -23.17
C SER A 58 -12.03 -10.17 -22.22
N ARG A 59 -11.40 -9.94 -21.06
CA ARG A 59 -11.94 -9.06 -20.00
C ARG A 59 -11.31 -7.69 -19.96
N MET A 60 -9.99 -7.60 -20.14
CA MET A 60 -9.29 -6.32 -20.22
C MET A 60 -9.33 -5.77 -21.65
N GLY A 61 -9.11 -6.62 -22.66
CA GLY A 61 -8.77 -6.22 -24.02
C GLY A 61 -7.31 -5.79 -24.14
N MET A 62 -6.75 -5.93 -25.33
CA MET A 62 -5.31 -5.70 -25.56
C MET A 62 -4.85 -4.31 -25.16
N ASP A 63 -5.68 -3.28 -25.39
CA ASP A 63 -5.37 -1.89 -25.03
C ASP A 63 -5.12 -1.70 -23.52
N CYS A 64 -5.87 -2.43 -22.67
CA CYS A 64 -5.72 -2.36 -21.23
C CYS A 64 -4.62 -3.29 -20.69
N VAL A 65 -4.25 -4.34 -21.43
CA VAL A 65 -3.19 -5.28 -21.04
C VAL A 65 -1.83 -4.58 -20.95
N ASP A 66 -1.52 -3.69 -21.86
CA ASP A 66 -0.25 -2.95 -21.85
C ASP A 66 -0.21 -1.96 -20.67
N GLY A 67 -1.34 -1.32 -20.36
CA GLY A 67 -1.47 -0.50 -19.14
C GLY A 67 -1.28 -1.32 -17.88
N PHE A 68 -1.92 -2.49 -17.77
CA PHE A 68 -1.74 -3.42 -16.66
C PHE A 68 -0.28 -3.87 -16.52
N LYS A 69 0.36 -4.28 -17.61
CA LYS A 69 1.77 -4.70 -17.59
C LYS A 69 2.70 -3.56 -17.17
N SER A 70 2.50 -2.38 -17.72
CA SER A 70 3.28 -1.20 -17.35
C SER A 70 3.14 -0.88 -15.86
N THR A 71 1.94 -0.96 -15.32
CA THR A 71 1.65 -0.66 -13.91
C THR A 71 2.13 -1.79 -13.00
N ALA A 72 1.58 -2.99 -13.13
CA ALA A 72 1.82 -4.05 -12.16
C ALA A 72 3.20 -4.71 -12.32
N LEU A 73 3.58 -5.07 -13.54
CA LEU A 73 4.86 -5.74 -13.79
C LEU A 73 6.03 -4.73 -13.81
N GLY A 74 5.78 -3.51 -14.28
CA GLY A 74 6.73 -2.41 -14.17
C GLY A 74 7.05 -2.08 -12.72
N PHE A 75 6.04 -1.97 -11.88
CA PHE A 75 6.23 -1.75 -10.44
C PHE A 75 6.97 -2.92 -9.76
N LEU A 76 6.63 -4.16 -10.11
CA LEU A 76 7.37 -5.33 -9.61
C LEU A 76 8.87 -5.26 -9.97
N SER A 77 9.19 -4.80 -11.18
CA SER A 77 10.59 -4.54 -11.57
C SER A 77 11.24 -3.45 -10.71
N SER A 78 10.54 -2.35 -10.46
CA SER A 78 11.02 -1.24 -9.60
C SER A 78 11.23 -1.67 -8.16
N ILE A 79 10.43 -2.58 -7.63
CA ILE A 79 10.65 -3.19 -6.30
C ILE A 79 12.06 -3.80 -6.22
N ASN A 80 12.51 -4.48 -7.25
CA ASN A 80 13.83 -5.11 -7.25
C ASN A 80 14.99 -4.13 -7.47
N THR A 81 14.76 -3.04 -8.19
CA THR A 81 15.82 -2.10 -8.61
C THR A 81 15.87 -0.86 -7.75
N ASP A 82 14.75 -0.29 -7.38
CA ASP A 82 14.65 1.07 -6.83
C ASP A 82 14.30 1.04 -5.34
N TRP A 83 13.48 0.09 -4.89
CA TRP A 83 13.10 -0.01 -3.48
C TRP A 83 14.29 -0.06 -2.50
N PRO A 84 15.39 -0.77 -2.75
CA PRO A 84 16.52 -0.76 -1.83
C PRO A 84 17.09 0.64 -1.54
N ILE A 85 16.99 1.56 -2.51
CA ILE A 85 17.43 2.96 -2.34
C ILE A 85 16.35 3.76 -1.61
N VAL A 86 15.10 3.64 -2.03
CA VAL A 86 13.96 4.33 -1.41
C VAL A 86 13.82 3.91 0.05
N ARG A 87 13.92 2.62 0.35
CA ARG A 87 13.92 2.09 1.71
C ARG A 87 15.02 2.72 2.56
N ARG A 88 16.24 2.77 2.04
CA ARG A 88 17.38 3.38 2.75
C ARG A 88 17.18 4.88 3.02
N ILE A 89 16.58 5.62 2.08
CA ILE A 89 16.25 7.03 2.26
C ILE A 89 15.27 7.18 3.43
N ASN A 90 14.21 6.35 3.49
CA ASN A 90 13.27 6.37 4.60
C ASN A 90 13.93 6.01 5.95
N GLU A 91 14.74 4.96 5.98
CA GLU A 91 15.49 4.56 7.18
C GLU A 91 16.39 5.71 7.69
N LEU A 92 17.09 6.42 6.80
CA LEU A 92 17.93 7.56 7.16
C LEU A 92 17.12 8.76 7.64
N TRP A 93 15.95 9.01 7.05
CA TRP A 93 15.02 10.06 7.49
C TRP A 93 14.49 9.78 8.90
N LEU A 94 13.95 8.58 9.14
CA LEU A 94 13.40 8.17 10.43
C LEU A 94 14.46 8.20 11.55
N ASN A 95 15.69 7.85 11.24
CA ASN A 95 16.83 7.92 12.19
C ASN A 95 17.45 9.32 12.28
N GLN A 96 16.88 10.35 11.64
CA GLN A 96 17.35 11.73 11.64
C GLN A 96 18.83 11.87 11.18
N ASN A 97 19.28 10.95 10.34
CA ASN A 97 20.65 10.94 9.84
C ASN A 97 20.80 11.79 8.57
N HIS A 98 20.58 13.09 8.71
CA HIS A 98 20.44 14.05 7.60
C HIS A 98 21.68 14.08 6.69
N LYS A 99 22.89 13.93 7.22
CA LYS A 99 24.12 13.94 6.43
C LYS A 99 24.14 12.79 5.40
N TYR A 100 23.85 11.58 5.83
CA TYR A 100 23.83 10.43 4.93
C TYR A 100 22.57 10.43 4.05
N LEU A 101 21.47 10.97 4.54
CA LEU A 101 20.25 11.19 3.78
C LEU A 101 20.49 12.08 2.56
N CYS A 102 21.16 13.24 2.73
CA CYS A 102 21.57 14.11 1.63
C CYS A 102 22.40 13.35 0.59
N ASN A 103 23.37 12.54 1.03
CA ASN A 103 24.21 11.77 0.12
C ASN A 103 23.44 10.75 -0.71
N GLU A 104 22.36 10.13 -0.15
CA GLU A 104 21.51 9.21 -0.92
C GLU A 104 20.56 9.98 -1.84
N LEU A 105 19.94 11.07 -1.37
CA LEU A 105 19.05 11.91 -2.17
C LEU A 105 19.78 12.53 -3.37
N TYR A 106 21.00 13.02 -3.20
CA TYR A 106 21.80 13.62 -4.27
C TYR A 106 22.13 12.67 -5.43
N LYS A 107 21.93 11.37 -5.25
CA LYS A 107 22.11 10.38 -6.32
C LYS A 107 20.90 10.24 -7.23
N ILE A 108 19.71 10.62 -6.76
CA ILE A 108 18.44 10.37 -7.44
C ILE A 108 17.63 11.64 -7.70
N VAL A 109 17.85 12.70 -6.91
CA VAL A 109 17.19 14.00 -7.08
C VAL A 109 18.09 14.90 -7.92
N ASP A 110 17.49 15.65 -8.85
CA ASP A 110 18.22 16.60 -9.67
C ASP A 110 18.94 17.64 -8.80
N LYS A 111 20.11 18.10 -9.24
CA LYS A 111 20.94 19.05 -8.49
C LYS A 111 20.25 20.35 -8.14
N THR A 112 19.29 20.80 -8.97
CA THR A 112 18.49 21.99 -8.73
C THR A 112 17.53 21.86 -7.54
N TYR A 113 17.26 20.61 -7.11
CA TYR A 113 16.38 20.29 -5.98
C TYR A 113 17.16 19.74 -4.77
N HIS A 114 18.46 19.94 -4.71
CA HIS A 114 19.23 19.48 -3.56
C HIS A 114 18.79 20.24 -2.31
N PRO A 115 18.22 19.54 -1.32
CA PRO A 115 17.72 20.20 -0.13
C PRO A 115 18.86 20.72 0.75
N THR A 116 18.67 21.92 1.30
CA THR A 116 19.61 22.60 2.21
C THR A 116 19.09 22.69 3.63
N ASP A 117 17.78 22.53 3.80
CA ASP A 117 17.10 22.65 5.10
C ASP A 117 16.17 21.46 5.39
N THR A 118 15.58 21.42 6.58
CA THR A 118 14.69 20.32 7.01
C THR A 118 13.42 20.23 6.17
N LEU A 119 12.84 21.35 5.74
CA LEU A 119 11.66 21.33 4.89
C LEU A 119 11.97 20.80 3.50
N GLY A 120 13.12 21.17 2.94
CA GLY A 120 13.59 20.64 1.66
C GLY A 120 13.86 19.14 1.74
N LEU A 121 14.49 18.66 2.82
CA LEU A 121 14.71 17.23 3.07
C LEU A 121 13.39 16.47 3.16
N LEU A 122 12.45 16.97 3.95
CA LEU A 122 11.11 16.38 4.07
C LEU A 122 10.42 16.29 2.70
N SER A 123 10.47 17.38 1.92
CA SER A 123 9.87 17.43 0.58
C SER A 123 10.54 16.47 -0.40
N ALA A 124 11.86 16.34 -0.34
CA ALA A 124 12.62 15.42 -1.19
C ALA A 124 12.31 13.94 -0.86
N VAL A 125 12.27 13.58 0.42
CA VAL A 125 11.89 12.23 0.87
C VAL A 125 10.47 11.90 0.44
N HIS A 126 9.54 12.84 0.62
CA HIS A 126 8.15 12.68 0.19
C HIS A 126 8.04 12.49 -1.34
N ALA A 127 8.74 13.31 -2.12
CA ALA A 127 8.74 13.21 -3.58
C ALA A 127 9.30 11.87 -4.07
N VAL A 128 10.35 11.36 -3.44
CA VAL A 128 10.93 10.05 -3.77
C VAL A 128 9.95 8.92 -3.49
N ASN A 129 9.32 8.92 -2.32
CA ASN A 129 8.30 7.92 -1.97
C ASN A 129 7.11 7.97 -2.94
N ARG A 130 6.64 9.17 -3.25
CA ARG A 130 5.54 9.40 -4.16
C ARG A 130 5.85 8.92 -5.58
N ALA A 131 7.04 9.26 -6.10
CA ALA A 131 7.47 8.81 -7.42
C ALA A 131 7.60 7.28 -7.50
N PHE A 132 8.08 6.64 -6.44
CA PHE A 132 8.20 5.18 -6.38
C PHE A 132 6.86 4.47 -6.39
N ILE A 133 5.88 4.95 -5.60
CA ILE A 133 4.58 4.29 -5.43
C ILE A 133 3.55 4.69 -6.49
N SER A 134 3.79 5.77 -7.24
CA SER A 134 2.83 6.33 -8.20
C SER A 134 2.27 5.33 -9.21
N PRO A 135 3.03 4.36 -9.76
CA PRO A 135 2.50 3.45 -10.77
C PRO A 135 1.26 2.68 -10.33
N ILE A 136 1.14 2.37 -9.02
CA ILE A 136 0.04 1.57 -8.47
C ILE A 136 -1.00 2.38 -7.70
N SER A 137 -0.77 3.67 -7.51
CA SER A 137 -1.61 4.50 -6.64
C SER A 137 -1.84 5.93 -7.17
N GLU A 138 -1.35 6.25 -8.37
CA GLU A 138 -1.33 7.62 -8.88
C GLU A 138 -2.69 8.33 -8.76
N LYS A 139 -3.76 7.71 -9.25
CA LYS A 139 -5.11 8.28 -9.19
C LYS A 139 -5.53 8.62 -7.76
N TYR A 140 -5.44 7.67 -6.85
CA TYR A 140 -5.87 7.83 -5.46
C TYR A 140 -4.99 8.81 -4.71
N PHE A 141 -3.69 8.83 -5.03
CA PHE A 141 -2.75 9.70 -4.37
C PHE A 141 -2.99 11.18 -4.70
N TYR A 142 -3.20 11.51 -5.97
CA TYR A 142 -3.44 12.89 -6.38
C TYR A 142 -4.78 13.41 -5.85
N GLU A 143 -5.84 12.61 -5.92
CA GLU A 143 -7.16 12.98 -5.41
C GLU A 143 -7.10 13.25 -3.90
N ASN A 144 -6.47 12.37 -3.13
CA ASN A 144 -6.33 12.52 -1.69
C ASN A 144 -5.39 13.66 -1.30
N ALA A 145 -4.27 13.85 -2.00
CA ALA A 145 -3.34 14.93 -1.73
C ALA A 145 -3.98 16.31 -1.97
N ASP A 146 -4.73 16.46 -3.06
CA ASP A 146 -5.46 17.69 -3.36
C ASP A 146 -6.57 17.96 -2.32
N PHE A 147 -7.33 16.92 -1.95
CA PHE A 147 -8.33 17.00 -0.90
C PHE A 147 -7.72 17.47 0.42
N ILE A 148 -6.69 16.77 0.93
CA ILE A 148 -6.02 17.10 2.20
C ILE A 148 -5.45 18.53 2.16
N PHE A 149 -4.79 18.90 1.06
CA PHE A 149 -4.24 20.25 0.90
C PHE A 149 -5.34 21.33 0.98
N LYS A 150 -6.46 21.12 0.30
CA LYS A 150 -7.60 22.04 0.34
C LYS A 150 -8.17 22.17 1.75
N GLN A 151 -8.36 21.05 2.46
CA GLN A 151 -8.86 21.06 3.83
C GLN A 151 -7.93 21.83 4.77
N ILE A 152 -6.63 21.54 4.74
CA ILE A 152 -5.64 22.24 5.58
C ILE A 152 -5.59 23.73 5.26
N LYS A 153 -5.64 24.12 3.98
CA LYS A 153 -5.66 25.52 3.56
C LYS A 153 -6.92 26.25 4.07
N ASN A 154 -8.07 25.58 4.02
CA ASN A 154 -9.31 26.14 4.55
C ASN A 154 -9.22 26.36 6.07
N ILE A 155 -8.72 25.37 6.81
CA ILE A 155 -8.49 25.48 8.25
C ILE A 155 -7.50 26.62 8.56
N GLN A 156 -6.41 26.71 7.80
CA GLN A 156 -5.40 27.76 7.99
C GLN A 156 -5.99 29.15 7.83
N ASN A 157 -6.92 29.34 6.92
CA ASN A 157 -7.56 30.61 6.69
C ASN A 157 -8.61 30.98 7.75
N GLN A 158 -9.29 29.99 8.31
CA GLN A 158 -10.42 30.19 9.23
C GLN A 158 -10.01 30.03 10.70
N GLU A 159 -9.17 29.05 11.01
CA GLU A 159 -8.86 28.58 12.36
C GLU A 159 -7.35 28.44 12.59
N HIS A 160 -6.56 29.42 12.13
CA HIS A 160 -5.08 29.36 12.17
C HIS A 160 -4.52 28.99 13.53
N LYS A 161 -5.07 29.55 14.64
CA LYS A 161 -4.62 29.27 16.00
C LYS A 161 -4.85 27.80 16.37
N GLN A 162 -6.03 27.27 16.06
CA GLN A 162 -6.37 25.89 16.35
C GLN A 162 -5.52 24.90 15.54
N LEU A 163 -5.21 25.23 14.27
CA LEU A 163 -4.30 24.43 13.46
C LEU A 163 -2.88 24.44 14.03
N PHE A 164 -2.41 25.58 14.52
CA PHE A 164 -1.13 25.69 15.20
C PHE A 164 -1.08 24.80 16.45
N ASP A 165 -2.10 24.87 17.29
CA ASP A 165 -2.21 24.10 18.53
C ASP A 165 -2.32 22.59 18.24
N LEU A 166 -3.06 22.18 17.18
CA LEU A 166 -3.13 20.80 16.70
C LEU A 166 -1.74 20.31 16.25
N ALA A 167 -1.07 21.05 15.38
CA ALA A 167 0.25 20.69 14.89
C ALA A 167 1.27 20.53 16.03
N LYS A 168 1.25 21.45 17.00
CA LYS A 168 2.09 21.38 18.20
C LYS A 168 1.76 20.17 19.08
N HIS A 169 0.47 19.82 19.22
CA HIS A 169 0.03 18.65 19.98
C HIS A 169 0.59 17.34 19.37
N PHE A 170 0.56 17.21 18.04
CA PHE A 170 1.02 15.99 17.36
C PHE A 170 2.52 15.96 17.04
N LYS A 171 3.27 17.05 17.22
CA LYS A 171 4.69 17.15 16.84
C LYS A 171 5.51 15.93 17.26
N ASN A 172 5.38 15.51 18.51
CA ASN A 172 6.14 14.39 19.08
C ASN A 172 5.63 13.01 18.63
N HIS A 173 4.45 12.93 18.05
CA HIS A 173 3.85 11.68 17.57
C HIS A 173 4.21 11.38 16.11
N LEU A 174 4.56 12.41 15.31
CA LEU A 174 4.74 12.27 13.86
C LEU A 174 5.84 11.29 13.48
N ASN A 175 6.95 11.22 14.23
CA ASN A 175 8.00 10.23 13.95
C ASN A 175 7.48 8.79 14.02
N ASN A 176 6.70 8.49 15.06
CA ASN A 176 6.11 7.16 15.23
C ASN A 176 5.07 6.87 14.12
N TYR A 177 4.29 7.88 13.71
CA TYR A 177 3.32 7.71 12.62
C TYR A 177 4.02 7.48 11.27
N GLU A 178 5.07 8.23 10.96
CA GLU A 178 5.89 8.01 9.76
C GLU A 178 6.54 6.62 9.74
N GLU A 179 7.06 6.17 10.90
CA GLU A 179 7.62 4.83 11.04
C GLU A 179 6.57 3.74 10.75
N LYS A 180 5.35 3.89 11.26
CA LYS A 180 4.25 2.94 10.99
C LYS A 180 3.87 2.91 9.51
N ILE A 181 3.71 4.06 8.87
CA ILE A 181 3.44 4.13 7.42
C ILE A 181 4.57 3.48 6.63
N PHE A 182 5.82 3.69 7.03
CA PHE A 182 6.98 3.05 6.40
C PHE A 182 6.96 1.53 6.57
N LEU A 183 6.65 1.01 7.77
CA LEU A 183 6.56 -0.42 8.05
C LEU A 183 5.43 -1.07 7.22
N ILE A 184 4.26 -0.43 7.15
CA ILE A 184 3.14 -0.89 6.31
C ILE A 184 3.57 -0.93 4.83
N THR A 185 4.25 0.13 4.37
CA THR A 185 4.72 0.22 2.99
C THR A 185 5.75 -0.89 2.69
N ASN A 186 6.68 -1.15 3.59
CA ASN A 186 7.67 -2.22 3.42
C ASN A 186 6.99 -3.60 3.32
N LYS A 187 6.04 -3.89 4.21
CA LYS A 187 5.25 -5.14 4.17
C LYS A 187 4.44 -5.26 2.87
N PHE A 188 3.81 -4.17 2.44
CA PHE A 188 3.07 -4.15 1.17
C PHE A 188 3.97 -4.51 -0.02
N ILE A 189 5.17 -3.92 -0.07
CA ILE A 189 6.13 -4.16 -1.15
C ILE A 189 6.60 -5.62 -1.15
N GLU A 190 6.87 -6.20 0.02
CA GLU A 190 7.22 -7.62 0.15
C GLU A 190 6.10 -8.54 -0.35
N LYS A 191 4.84 -8.16 -0.13
CA LYS A 191 3.66 -8.94 -0.51
C LYS A 191 3.07 -8.56 -1.88
N PHE A 192 3.60 -7.54 -2.55
CA PHE A 192 3.06 -7.05 -3.82
C PHE A 192 2.89 -8.12 -4.91
N PRO A 193 3.79 -9.12 -5.06
CA PRO A 193 3.60 -10.18 -6.05
C PRO A 193 2.25 -10.90 -5.92
N MET A 194 1.71 -11.03 -4.69
CA MET A 194 0.40 -11.64 -4.44
C MET A 194 -0.76 -10.75 -4.90
N LEU A 195 -0.54 -9.43 -4.95
CA LEU A 195 -1.57 -8.44 -5.26
C LEU A 195 -1.74 -8.20 -6.76
N ILE A 196 -0.81 -8.67 -7.60
CA ILE A 196 -0.83 -8.43 -9.05
C ILE A 196 -2.16 -8.81 -9.70
N PRO A 197 -2.74 -10.01 -9.47
CA PRO A 197 -4.03 -10.38 -10.06
C PRO A 197 -5.17 -9.46 -9.61
N ILE A 198 -5.08 -8.92 -8.41
CA ILE A 198 -6.07 -7.99 -7.85
C ILE A 198 -5.95 -6.60 -8.48
N VAL A 199 -4.73 -6.11 -8.68
CA VAL A 199 -4.47 -4.87 -9.45
C VAL A 199 -5.03 -5.02 -10.87
N GLY A 200 -4.89 -6.20 -11.48
CA GLY A 200 -5.44 -6.51 -12.80
C GLY A 200 -6.94 -6.30 -12.94
N LEU A 201 -7.71 -6.43 -11.84
CA LEU A 201 -9.17 -6.19 -11.86
C LEU A 201 -9.54 -4.75 -12.21
N GLU A 202 -8.65 -3.80 -11.98
CA GLU A 202 -8.90 -2.38 -12.30
C GLU A 202 -8.87 -2.09 -13.80
N TYR A 203 -8.28 -3.00 -14.57
CA TYR A 203 -8.16 -2.94 -16.03
C TYR A 203 -9.27 -3.67 -16.75
N TYR A 204 -10.23 -4.29 -16.04
CA TYR A 204 -11.36 -4.94 -16.69
C TYR A 204 -12.29 -3.90 -17.33
N LYS A 205 -12.68 -4.12 -18.58
CA LYS A 205 -13.60 -3.23 -19.34
C LYS A 205 -14.97 -3.11 -18.65
N ASN A 206 -15.48 -4.20 -18.12
CA ASN A 206 -16.73 -4.23 -17.37
C ASN A 206 -16.43 -4.23 -15.87
N GLN A 207 -16.60 -3.08 -15.22
CA GLN A 207 -16.36 -2.93 -13.78
C GLN A 207 -17.37 -3.68 -12.92
N ASP A 208 -18.61 -3.88 -13.38
CA ASP A 208 -19.61 -4.66 -12.65
C ASP A 208 -19.21 -6.12 -12.51
N TYR A 209 -18.46 -6.64 -13.49
CA TYR A 209 -17.91 -7.99 -13.45
C TYR A 209 -16.84 -8.19 -12.38
N LYS A 210 -16.21 -7.13 -11.90
CA LYS A 210 -15.15 -7.18 -10.87
C LYS A 210 -15.62 -7.88 -9.59
N ALA A 211 -16.78 -7.48 -9.06
CA ALA A 211 -17.36 -8.09 -7.86
C ALA A 211 -17.71 -9.57 -8.09
N ILE A 212 -18.20 -9.91 -9.29
CA ILE A 212 -18.50 -11.29 -9.67
C ILE A 212 -17.22 -12.11 -9.78
N ALA A 213 -16.16 -11.54 -10.40
CA ALA A 213 -14.88 -12.21 -10.56
C ALA A 213 -14.24 -12.55 -9.22
N MET A 214 -14.23 -11.62 -8.27
CA MET A 214 -13.68 -11.84 -6.93
C MET A 214 -14.34 -13.00 -6.18
N LYS A 215 -15.64 -13.25 -6.41
CA LYS A 215 -16.38 -14.37 -5.78
C LYS A 215 -16.20 -15.70 -6.53
N LYS A 216 -16.22 -15.67 -7.86
CA LYS A 216 -16.22 -16.87 -8.71
C LYS A 216 -14.83 -17.38 -9.07
N MET A 217 -13.84 -16.50 -9.10
CA MET A 217 -12.47 -16.83 -9.47
C MET A 217 -11.58 -16.91 -8.24
N GLY A 218 -10.39 -17.44 -8.40
CA GLY A 218 -9.43 -17.68 -7.34
C GLY A 218 -8.07 -17.04 -7.59
N LEU A 219 -7.26 -17.08 -6.56
CA LEU A 219 -5.85 -16.70 -6.54
C LEU A 219 -5.02 -17.95 -6.30
N THR A 220 -4.06 -18.23 -7.17
CA THR A 220 -3.26 -19.45 -7.09
C THR A 220 -1.84 -19.24 -6.55
N THR A 221 -1.43 -17.98 -6.42
CA THR A 221 -0.11 -17.58 -5.89
C THR A 221 -0.20 -16.83 -4.57
N VAL A 222 -1.38 -16.85 -3.94
CA VAL A 222 -1.66 -16.13 -2.70
C VAL A 222 -1.87 -17.13 -1.57
N ASP A 223 -1.11 -16.99 -0.50
CA ASP A 223 -1.37 -17.70 0.75
C ASP A 223 -2.33 -16.88 1.61
N PHE A 224 -3.36 -17.54 2.15
CA PHE A 224 -4.32 -16.92 3.06
C PHE A 224 -3.65 -16.34 4.32
N GLU A 225 -2.66 -17.05 4.88
CA GLU A 225 -1.95 -16.60 6.08
C GLU A 225 -1.19 -15.30 5.81
N ASP A 226 -0.55 -15.19 4.63
CA ASP A 226 0.17 -13.98 4.23
C ASP A 226 -0.75 -12.75 4.11
N VAL A 227 -1.94 -12.93 3.52
CA VAL A 227 -2.95 -11.87 3.40
C VAL A 227 -3.49 -11.49 4.77
N LYS A 228 -3.76 -12.49 5.60
CA LYS A 228 -4.26 -12.32 6.97
C LYS A 228 -3.28 -11.53 7.81
N ASP A 229 -2.01 -11.89 7.80
CA ASP A 229 -0.98 -11.24 8.60
C ASP A 229 -0.78 -9.78 8.14
N PHE A 230 -0.74 -9.54 6.82
CA PHE A 230 -0.69 -8.17 6.29
C PHE A 230 -1.89 -7.34 6.75
N TYR A 231 -3.12 -7.88 6.68
CA TYR A 231 -4.33 -7.19 7.07
C TYR A 231 -4.30 -6.80 8.56
N ILE A 232 -4.00 -7.76 9.44
CA ILE A 232 -4.00 -7.55 10.89
C ILE A 232 -2.95 -6.52 11.28
N ASP A 233 -1.72 -6.68 10.80
CA ASP A 233 -0.63 -5.76 11.14
C ASP A 233 -0.93 -4.34 10.67
N THR A 234 -1.43 -4.20 9.44
CA THR A 234 -1.80 -2.89 8.88
C THR A 234 -2.94 -2.24 9.67
N PHE A 235 -3.96 -3.01 10.03
CA PHE A 235 -5.06 -2.54 10.84
C PHE A 235 -4.61 -2.06 12.22
N GLU A 236 -3.72 -2.81 12.87
CA GLU A 236 -3.18 -2.45 14.18
C GLU A 236 -2.34 -1.16 14.13
N ASP A 237 -1.49 -1.03 13.12
CA ASP A 237 -0.66 0.16 12.95
C ASP A 237 -1.50 1.41 12.61
N LEU A 238 -2.52 1.28 11.76
CA LEU A 238 -3.44 2.37 11.45
C LEU A 238 -4.24 2.84 12.67
N GLY A 239 -4.66 1.90 13.53
CA GLY A 239 -5.42 2.22 14.75
C GLY A 239 -4.70 3.18 15.69
N ASP A 240 -3.38 3.24 15.61
CA ASP A 240 -2.57 4.16 16.42
C ASP A 240 -2.45 5.57 15.80
N ILE A 241 -2.80 5.71 14.51
CA ILE A 241 -2.74 7.00 13.77
C ILE A 241 -4.12 7.67 13.72
N PHE A 242 -5.19 6.99 14.06
CA PHE A 242 -6.55 7.52 13.99
C PHE A 242 -6.76 8.82 14.76
N ASP A 243 -5.98 9.03 15.83
CA ASP A 243 -6.06 10.24 16.65
C ASP A 243 -5.82 11.51 15.83
N LEU A 244 -4.88 11.48 14.87
CA LEU A 244 -4.59 12.60 13.99
C LEU A 244 -5.77 12.91 13.08
N ILE A 245 -6.38 11.88 12.48
CA ILE A 245 -7.50 12.04 11.57
C ILE A 245 -8.71 12.62 12.31
N VAL A 246 -9.02 12.06 13.48
CA VAL A 246 -10.12 12.54 14.32
C VAL A 246 -9.89 13.98 14.78
N ALA A 247 -8.65 14.36 15.08
CA ALA A 247 -8.33 15.73 15.44
C ALA A 247 -8.57 16.73 14.29
N TYR A 248 -8.19 16.38 13.05
CA TYR A 248 -8.49 17.20 11.87
C TYR A 248 -9.99 17.29 11.59
N GLU A 249 -10.71 16.18 11.70
CA GLU A 249 -12.18 16.17 11.59
C GLU A 249 -12.84 17.09 12.61
N ASN A 250 -12.45 16.96 13.89
CA ASN A 250 -12.98 17.81 14.94
C ASN A 250 -12.69 19.28 14.67
N LEU A 251 -11.50 19.60 14.15
CA LEU A 251 -11.12 20.96 13.84
C LEU A 251 -12.01 21.56 12.73
N ILE A 252 -12.25 20.82 11.67
CA ILE A 252 -13.10 21.28 10.56
C ILE A 252 -14.55 21.40 10.99
N VAL A 253 -15.10 20.37 11.61
CA VAL A 253 -16.55 20.29 11.90
C VAL A 253 -16.93 21.10 13.14
N ARG A 254 -16.00 21.23 14.12
CA ARG A 254 -16.27 21.78 15.46
C ARG A 254 -15.41 22.99 15.82
N SER A 255 -14.55 23.47 14.92
CA SER A 255 -13.57 24.55 15.16
C SER A 255 -12.68 24.32 16.39
N ASN A 256 -12.59 23.09 16.86
CA ASN A 256 -11.77 22.71 18.02
C ASN A 256 -11.32 21.25 17.89
N PHE A 257 -10.02 21.03 17.68
CA PHE A 257 -9.47 19.70 17.44
C PHE A 257 -9.62 18.74 18.63
N LYS A 258 -9.82 19.25 19.87
CA LYS A 258 -10.00 18.45 21.08
C LYS A 258 -11.45 18.03 21.35
N LEU A 259 -12.42 18.68 20.71
CA LEU A 259 -13.83 18.45 20.99
C LEU A 259 -14.37 17.28 20.16
N MET A 260 -14.69 16.19 20.84
CA MET A 260 -15.17 14.98 20.19
C MET A 260 -16.63 15.09 19.72
N ASN A 261 -17.00 14.23 18.74
CA ASN A 261 -18.37 14.12 18.25
C ASN A 261 -19.31 13.63 19.37
N PRO A 262 -20.33 14.42 19.80
CA PRO A 262 -21.26 14.03 20.84
C PRO A 262 -22.32 13.01 20.38
N ASN A 263 -22.51 12.85 19.08
CA ASN A 263 -23.58 12.05 18.46
C ASN A 263 -23.22 10.57 18.32
N ILE A 264 -22.12 10.13 18.93
CA ILE A 264 -21.70 8.74 18.93
C ILE A 264 -22.29 8.03 20.14
N ASP A 265 -22.68 6.77 19.96
CA ASP A 265 -23.10 5.93 21.10
C ASP A 265 -21.98 5.87 22.15
N LYS A 266 -22.31 6.24 23.40
CA LYS A 266 -21.35 6.44 24.50
C LYS A 266 -20.27 7.49 24.17
N PRO A 267 -20.61 8.77 24.05
CA PRO A 267 -19.69 9.82 23.64
C PRO A 267 -18.52 9.99 24.62
N ILE A 268 -17.40 10.42 24.08
CA ILE A 268 -16.21 10.84 24.82
C ILE A 268 -16.09 12.34 24.68
N LYS A 269 -15.57 13.01 25.70
CA LYS A 269 -15.53 14.48 25.73
C LYS A 269 -14.32 15.04 24.99
N THR A 270 -13.16 14.41 25.12
CA THR A 270 -11.89 14.98 24.66
C THR A 270 -11.10 14.02 23.79
N LEU A 271 -10.26 14.58 22.92
CA LEU A 271 -9.29 13.83 22.12
C LEU A 271 -8.31 13.04 23.01
N ASP A 272 -7.92 13.61 24.17
CA ASP A 272 -7.02 12.93 25.11
C ASP A 272 -7.65 11.64 25.68
N ASP A 273 -8.97 11.64 25.91
CA ASP A 273 -9.71 10.44 26.33
C ASP A 273 -9.77 9.42 25.19
N TYR A 274 -9.95 9.89 23.95
CA TYR A 274 -9.92 9.06 22.77
C TYR A 274 -8.55 8.38 22.58
N SER A 275 -7.46 9.14 22.69
CA SER A 275 -6.09 8.64 22.52
C SER A 275 -5.75 7.56 23.54
N LYS A 276 -6.23 7.69 24.78
CA LYS A 276 -6.03 6.73 25.88
C LYS A 276 -6.84 5.43 25.71
N MET A 277 -7.76 5.37 24.74
CA MET A 277 -8.58 4.17 24.54
C MET A 277 -7.73 3.00 24.06
N LYS A 278 -7.74 1.91 24.83
CA LYS A 278 -7.04 0.66 24.50
C LYS A 278 -7.78 -0.19 23.46
N LYS A 279 -9.11 -0.06 23.39
CA LYS A 279 -9.95 -0.87 22.49
C LYS A 279 -10.02 -0.23 21.11
N LYS A 280 -9.22 -0.70 20.16
CA LYS A 280 -9.19 -0.18 18.77
C LYS A 280 -10.56 -0.27 18.07
N GLY A 281 -11.34 -1.32 18.33
CA GLY A 281 -12.71 -1.42 17.81
C GLY A 281 -13.61 -0.25 18.24
N ARG A 282 -13.41 0.27 19.48
CA ARG A 282 -14.11 1.45 19.93
C ARG A 282 -13.63 2.74 19.25
N LYS A 283 -12.34 2.85 18.96
CA LYS A 283 -11.79 3.97 18.15
C LYS A 283 -12.42 4.04 16.78
N LEU A 284 -12.73 2.89 16.15
CA LEU A 284 -13.38 2.82 14.84
C LEU A 284 -14.79 3.39 14.79
N GLU A 285 -15.53 3.41 15.90
CA GLU A 285 -16.85 4.04 15.93
C GLU A 285 -16.76 5.53 15.58
N PHE A 286 -15.68 6.19 16.03
CA PHE A 286 -15.39 7.59 15.71
C PHE A 286 -14.93 7.76 14.26
N ILE A 287 -14.10 6.85 13.75
CA ILE A 287 -13.68 6.85 12.34
C ILE A 287 -14.89 6.65 11.41
N ASN A 288 -15.78 5.73 11.75
CA ASN A 288 -16.98 5.47 10.95
C ASN A 288 -18.03 6.62 11.01
N SER A 289 -17.85 7.58 11.91
CA SER A 289 -18.70 8.77 12.06
C SER A 289 -18.08 10.04 11.49
N LEU A 290 -16.95 9.95 10.77
CA LEU A 290 -16.33 11.09 10.12
C LEU A 290 -17.24 11.61 9.00
N GLU A 291 -17.36 12.94 8.89
CA GLU A 291 -18.17 13.63 7.90
C GLU A 291 -17.32 14.08 6.71
N VAL A 292 -16.14 14.64 7.00
CA VAL A 292 -15.23 15.23 6.00
C VAL A 292 -14.11 14.24 5.65
N PHE A 293 -13.35 13.78 6.64
CA PHE A 293 -12.22 12.88 6.41
C PHE A 293 -12.61 11.43 6.10
N ASN A 294 -13.91 11.12 6.05
CA ASN A 294 -14.40 9.83 5.56
C ASN A 294 -13.91 9.53 4.12
N GLU A 295 -13.67 10.56 3.31
CA GLU A 295 -13.14 10.41 1.94
C GLU A 295 -11.75 9.79 1.87
N LEU A 296 -10.95 9.83 2.94
CA LEU A 296 -9.65 9.16 3.00
C LEU A 296 -9.76 7.64 3.06
N PHE A 297 -10.91 7.13 3.50
CA PHE A 297 -11.13 5.71 3.66
C PHE A 297 -11.76 5.12 2.40
N ILE A 298 -10.93 4.55 1.52
CA ILE A 298 -11.37 3.95 0.25
C ILE A 298 -12.23 2.72 0.50
N SER A 299 -11.94 1.96 1.56
CA SER A 299 -12.81 0.91 2.07
C SER A 299 -13.19 1.18 3.52
N LYS A 300 -14.36 0.71 3.90
CA LYS A 300 -14.79 0.80 5.29
C LYS A 300 -13.87 -0.03 6.17
N VAL A 301 -13.16 0.62 7.08
CA VAL A 301 -12.34 -0.08 8.07
C VAL A 301 -13.29 -0.82 9.03
N ASP A 302 -13.33 -2.15 8.92
CA ASP A 302 -14.25 -2.99 9.67
C ASP A 302 -13.51 -3.84 10.71
N ASN A 303 -13.87 -3.66 11.97
CA ASN A 303 -13.30 -4.44 13.06
C ASN A 303 -13.87 -5.87 13.15
N ARG A 304 -14.96 -6.18 12.46
CA ARG A 304 -15.63 -7.50 12.54
C ARG A 304 -14.73 -8.60 11.98
N LEU A 305 -14.20 -8.38 10.78
CA LEU A 305 -13.24 -9.30 10.17
C LEU A 305 -11.95 -9.41 11.01
N ARG A 306 -11.40 -8.26 11.45
CA ARG A 306 -10.21 -8.23 12.32
C ARG A 306 -10.44 -9.01 13.62
N ASN A 307 -11.59 -8.84 14.26
CA ASN A 307 -11.93 -9.55 15.50
C ASN A 307 -12.08 -11.05 15.24
N ALA A 308 -12.77 -11.44 14.18
CA ALA A 308 -12.92 -12.83 13.80
C ALA A 308 -11.56 -13.51 13.59
N ILE A 309 -10.64 -12.86 12.90
CA ILE A 309 -9.29 -13.37 12.67
C ILE A 309 -8.50 -13.41 14.00
N GLY A 310 -8.51 -12.31 14.76
CA GLY A 310 -7.77 -12.20 16.02
C GLY A 310 -8.22 -13.21 17.10
N HIS A 311 -9.51 -13.55 17.11
CA HIS A 311 -10.07 -14.58 18.01
C HIS A 311 -10.12 -15.98 17.40
N ARG A 312 -9.59 -16.17 16.19
CA ARG A 312 -9.63 -17.46 15.45
C ARG A 312 -11.06 -17.98 15.23
N SER A 313 -12.01 -17.06 15.07
CA SER A 313 -13.44 -17.37 14.86
C SER A 313 -13.78 -17.37 13.38
N TYR A 314 -13.03 -18.16 12.63
CA TYR A 314 -13.18 -18.33 11.18
C TYR A 314 -12.86 -19.76 10.74
N LYS A 315 -13.35 -20.10 9.55
CA LYS A 315 -12.96 -21.29 8.78
C LYS A 315 -12.57 -20.85 7.38
N TYR A 316 -11.44 -21.31 6.90
CA TYR A 316 -10.99 -21.11 5.53
C TYR A 316 -11.06 -22.43 4.77
N ASP A 317 -11.77 -22.42 3.65
CA ASP A 317 -11.88 -23.55 2.73
C ASP A 317 -10.93 -23.27 1.55
N ILE A 318 -9.92 -24.12 1.40
CA ILE A 318 -8.85 -23.92 0.42
C ILE A 318 -9.34 -24.17 -1.01
N ASP A 319 -10.29 -25.08 -1.22
CA ASP A 319 -10.77 -25.44 -2.56
C ASP A 319 -11.64 -24.35 -3.16
N THR A 320 -12.53 -23.78 -2.35
CA THR A 320 -13.41 -22.67 -2.73
C THR A 320 -12.83 -21.31 -2.43
N GLN A 321 -11.70 -21.25 -1.72
CA GLN A 321 -11.07 -20.03 -1.23
C GLN A 321 -12.03 -19.12 -0.46
N LYS A 322 -12.94 -19.74 0.28
CA LYS A 322 -14.00 -19.09 1.05
C LYS A 322 -13.63 -19.02 2.52
N LEU A 323 -13.62 -17.81 3.04
CA LEU A 323 -13.51 -17.51 4.45
C LEU A 323 -14.93 -17.34 5.02
N THR A 324 -15.30 -18.19 5.97
CA THR A 324 -16.53 -18.05 6.76
C THR A 324 -16.13 -17.61 8.16
N TYR A 325 -16.68 -16.51 8.66
CA TYR A 325 -16.27 -15.95 9.94
C TYR A 325 -17.44 -15.42 10.76
N SER A 326 -17.25 -15.36 12.07
CA SER A 326 -18.21 -14.78 13.02
C SER A 326 -17.80 -13.35 13.40
N PRO A 327 -18.61 -12.33 13.06
CA PRO A 327 -18.39 -10.95 13.49
C PRO A 327 -18.33 -10.75 15.01
N SER A 328 -19.00 -11.64 15.77
CA SER A 328 -18.99 -11.61 17.23
C SER A 328 -17.69 -12.13 17.86
N GLY A 329 -16.80 -12.73 17.06
CA GLY A 329 -15.59 -13.38 17.56
C GLY A 329 -15.84 -14.78 18.15
N LYS A 330 -17.05 -15.37 17.95
CA LYS A 330 -17.41 -16.72 18.41
C LYS A 330 -18.21 -17.43 17.33
N MET A 331 -17.70 -18.57 16.84
CA MET A 331 -18.29 -19.32 15.73
C MET A 331 -19.68 -19.88 15.99
N ASP A 332 -20.03 -20.10 17.25
CA ASP A 332 -21.29 -20.65 17.72
C ASP A 332 -22.35 -19.59 18.03
N GLN A 333 -22.03 -18.33 17.88
CA GLN A 333 -22.90 -17.20 18.23
C GLN A 333 -23.07 -16.21 17.09
N GLY A 334 -24.33 -15.97 16.72
CA GLY A 334 -24.70 -14.94 15.73
C GLY A 334 -24.62 -15.41 14.27
N ALA A 335 -24.91 -14.49 13.37
CA ALA A 335 -24.85 -14.73 11.93
C ALA A 335 -23.40 -14.85 11.43
N LEU A 336 -23.14 -15.86 10.60
CA LEU A 336 -21.85 -16.02 9.93
C LEU A 336 -21.81 -15.16 8.66
N GLU A 337 -20.68 -14.54 8.44
CA GLU A 337 -20.38 -13.81 7.21
C GLU A 337 -19.39 -14.59 6.33
N ASN A 338 -19.39 -14.29 5.04
CA ASN A 338 -18.53 -14.95 4.06
C ASN A 338 -17.75 -13.92 3.28
N LEU A 339 -16.48 -14.23 3.02
CA LEU A 339 -15.56 -13.44 2.21
C LEU A 339 -14.70 -14.41 1.38
N TYR A 340 -14.45 -14.11 0.13
CA TYR A 340 -13.52 -14.90 -0.67
C TYR A 340 -12.10 -14.35 -0.61
N LEU A 341 -11.09 -15.20 -0.82
CA LEU A 341 -9.69 -14.78 -0.76
C LEU A 341 -9.38 -13.59 -1.69
N ALA A 342 -9.96 -13.58 -2.89
CA ALA A 342 -9.78 -12.46 -3.82
C ALA A 342 -10.41 -11.15 -3.30
N GLU A 343 -11.58 -11.22 -2.63
CA GLU A 343 -12.19 -10.06 -1.97
C GLU A 343 -11.31 -9.58 -0.80
N PHE A 344 -10.81 -10.51 0.01
CA PHE A 344 -9.94 -10.18 1.13
C PHE A 344 -8.62 -9.54 0.68
N THR A 345 -8.01 -10.08 -0.37
CA THR A 345 -6.79 -9.50 -0.95
C THR A 345 -7.05 -8.12 -1.55
N TYR A 346 -8.24 -7.90 -2.13
CA TYR A 346 -8.65 -6.58 -2.61
C TYR A 346 -8.81 -5.57 -1.46
N GLU A 347 -9.43 -5.99 -0.34
CA GLU A 347 -9.51 -5.15 0.86
C GLU A 347 -8.12 -4.76 1.39
N CYS A 348 -7.14 -5.66 1.34
CA CYS A 348 -5.75 -5.35 1.70
C CYS A 348 -5.14 -4.26 0.80
N LEU A 349 -5.40 -4.30 -0.51
CA LEU A 349 -4.97 -3.25 -1.44
C LEU A 349 -5.63 -1.89 -1.11
N GLN A 350 -6.93 -1.89 -0.82
CA GLN A 350 -7.64 -0.66 -0.46
C GLN A 350 -7.18 -0.11 0.89
N LEU A 351 -6.93 -0.98 1.85
CA LEU A 351 -6.38 -0.61 3.15
C LEU A 351 -4.99 0.05 3.01
N PHE A 352 -4.13 -0.50 2.15
CA PHE A 352 -2.84 0.12 1.85
C PHE A 352 -3.00 1.51 1.21
N ARG A 353 -3.94 1.68 0.28
CA ARG A 353 -4.23 2.99 -0.33
C ARG A 353 -4.71 4.01 0.71
N THR A 354 -5.52 3.57 1.66
CA THR A 354 -5.90 4.40 2.82
C THR A 354 -4.67 4.81 3.65
N CYS A 355 -3.71 3.89 3.85
CA CYS A 355 -2.44 4.24 4.53
C CYS A 355 -1.67 5.33 3.79
N LEU A 356 -1.64 5.30 2.46
CA LEU A 356 -0.97 6.34 1.67
C LEU A 356 -1.66 7.71 1.84
N ALA A 357 -2.99 7.74 1.86
CA ALA A 357 -3.76 8.96 2.11
C ALA A 357 -3.47 9.54 3.51
N ILE A 358 -3.42 8.68 4.53
CA ILE A 358 -3.05 9.08 5.89
C ILE A 358 -1.58 9.55 5.96
N GLY A 359 -0.69 8.90 5.22
CA GLY A 359 0.70 9.33 5.06
C GLY A 359 0.82 10.75 4.51
N GLU A 360 -0.04 11.12 3.56
CA GLU A 360 -0.12 12.50 3.05
C GLU A 360 -0.55 13.49 4.13
N LEU A 361 -1.54 13.14 4.96
CA LEU A 361 -1.96 13.99 6.09
C LEU A 361 -0.82 14.19 7.09
N ILE A 362 -0.06 13.14 7.41
CA ILE A 362 1.13 13.22 8.28
C ILE A 362 2.18 14.15 7.65
N TYR A 363 2.46 13.98 6.35
CA TYR A 363 3.40 14.85 5.62
C TYR A 363 3.00 16.32 5.68
N GLN A 364 1.75 16.65 5.39
CA GLN A 364 1.27 18.04 5.41
C GLN A 364 1.32 18.61 6.85
N THR A 365 1.02 17.81 7.87
CA THR A 365 1.15 18.23 9.27
C THR A 365 2.60 18.57 9.62
N ARG A 366 3.54 17.70 9.25
CA ARG A 366 4.98 17.94 9.48
C ARG A 366 5.48 19.15 8.70
N LYS A 367 5.07 19.29 7.45
CA LYS A 367 5.39 20.44 6.61
C LYS A 367 4.94 21.74 7.28
N TYR A 368 3.72 21.77 7.80
CA TYR A 368 3.21 22.92 8.53
C TYR A 368 4.05 23.25 9.78
N ILE A 369 4.48 22.24 10.54
CA ILE A 369 5.38 22.42 11.69
C ILE A 369 6.73 23.03 11.24
N CYS A 370 7.35 22.52 10.19
CA CYS A 370 8.59 23.10 9.65
C CYS A 370 8.42 24.58 9.31
N VAL A 371 7.27 24.96 8.74
CA VAL A 371 6.96 26.36 8.39
C VAL A 371 6.83 27.24 9.63
N ILE A 372 6.07 26.81 10.65
CA ILE A 372 5.85 27.62 11.87
C ILE A 372 7.10 27.72 12.75
N GLU A 373 8.00 26.75 12.69
CA GLU A 373 9.25 26.75 13.44
C GLU A 373 10.40 27.46 12.69
N GLY A 374 10.13 27.95 11.48
CA GLY A 374 11.16 28.61 10.68
C GLY A 374 12.30 27.68 10.22
N SER A 375 12.04 26.36 10.21
CA SER A 375 13.01 25.34 9.81
C SER A 375 13.17 25.25 8.28
N TYR A 376 13.21 26.41 7.60
CA TYR A 376 13.38 26.50 6.15
C TYR A 376 14.07 27.80 5.80
N GLU A 377 14.96 27.75 4.80
CA GLU A 377 15.46 28.94 4.14
C GLU A 377 14.35 29.52 3.27
N ARG A 378 14.12 30.82 3.37
CA ARG A 378 13.21 31.56 2.46
C ARG A 378 13.83 31.64 1.08
N THR A 379 13.83 30.56 0.34
CA THR A 379 14.02 30.61 -1.10
C THR A 379 12.74 31.21 -1.69
N THR A 380 12.90 32.29 -2.41
CA THR A 380 11.81 32.95 -3.14
C THR A 380 11.22 31.95 -4.13
N PHE A 381 10.05 31.43 -3.83
CA PHE A 381 9.28 30.45 -4.63
C PHE A 381 8.87 30.99 -6.02
N ASN A 382 9.33 32.16 -6.41
CA ASN A 382 8.87 32.87 -7.60
C ASN A 382 9.51 32.42 -8.92
N GLU A 383 10.40 31.42 -8.92
CA GLU A 383 11.09 31.01 -10.15
C GLU A 383 10.84 29.58 -10.62
N TYR A 384 9.95 28.82 -9.96
CA TYR A 384 9.61 27.47 -10.43
C TYR A 384 8.40 27.51 -11.36
N HIS A 385 8.64 27.82 -12.62
CA HIS A 385 7.74 27.43 -13.70
C HIS A 385 7.82 25.91 -13.85
N HIS A 386 6.79 25.21 -13.45
CA HIS A 386 6.61 23.80 -13.74
C HIS A 386 6.56 23.57 -15.24
N ASP A 387 7.60 23.01 -15.81
CA ASP A 387 7.52 22.32 -17.09
C ASP A 387 7.31 20.82 -16.80
N PRO A 388 6.09 20.29 -16.97
CA PRO A 388 5.77 18.90 -16.69
C PRO A 388 6.55 17.90 -17.55
N SER A 389 7.09 18.35 -18.70
CA SER A 389 7.83 17.52 -19.64
C SER A 389 9.23 17.14 -19.15
N ILE A 390 9.81 17.90 -18.22
CA ILE A 390 11.17 17.66 -17.71
C ILE A 390 11.21 16.64 -16.57
N GLN A 391 10.10 16.49 -15.82
CA GLN A 391 10.09 15.64 -14.61
C GLN A 391 10.08 14.14 -14.89
N SER A 392 9.43 13.66 -15.93
CA SER A 392 9.32 12.21 -16.20
C SER A 392 10.60 11.56 -16.74
N ASN A 393 11.42 12.32 -17.45
CA ASN A 393 12.60 11.77 -18.11
C ASN A 393 13.83 11.70 -17.19
N ASN A 394 13.99 12.63 -16.24
CA ASN A 394 15.18 12.72 -15.39
C ASN A 394 15.19 11.72 -14.23
N VAL A 395 14.05 11.42 -13.64
CA VAL A 395 13.92 10.39 -12.58
C VAL A 395 14.19 9.01 -13.17
N THR A 396 13.62 8.70 -14.33
CA THR A 396 13.84 7.42 -15.03
C THR A 396 15.27 7.24 -15.51
N ASP A 397 15.96 8.29 -15.92
CA ASP A 397 17.35 8.19 -16.37
C ASP A 397 18.36 8.09 -15.22
N SER A 398 18.10 8.70 -14.07
CA SER A 398 18.91 8.52 -12.88
C SER A 398 18.76 7.11 -12.29
N PHE A 399 17.56 6.53 -12.33
CA PHE A 399 17.34 5.13 -11.98
C PHE A 399 18.01 4.17 -12.97
N LYS A 400 18.04 4.46 -14.28
CA LYS A 400 18.79 3.68 -15.28
C LYS A 400 20.30 3.69 -15.05
N ARG A 401 20.90 4.85 -14.75
CA ARG A 401 22.36 4.95 -14.44
C ARG A 401 22.74 4.15 -13.20
N ASN A 402 21.92 4.15 -12.16
CA ASN A 402 22.15 3.36 -10.95
C ASN A 402 22.06 1.85 -11.21
N LYS A 403 21.22 1.40 -12.14
CA LYS A 403 21.13 0.00 -12.57
C LYS A 403 22.48 -0.57 -13.05
N ASP A 404 23.25 0.22 -13.77
CA ASP A 404 24.57 -0.19 -14.28
C ASP A 404 25.63 -0.23 -13.18
N ILE A 405 25.57 0.68 -12.21
CA ILE A 405 26.46 0.69 -11.04
C ILE A 405 26.20 -0.53 -10.14
N PHE A 406 24.92 -0.90 -9.92
CA PHE A 406 24.55 -2.09 -9.13
C PHE A 406 24.95 -3.40 -9.82
N LYS A 407 24.76 -3.50 -11.15
CA LYS A 407 25.22 -4.66 -11.93
C LYS A 407 26.75 -4.81 -11.81
N LYS A 408 27.49 -3.71 -11.86
CA LYS A 408 28.95 -3.70 -11.70
C LYS A 408 29.38 -4.17 -10.30
N LYS A 409 28.75 -3.67 -9.22
CA LYS A 409 29.01 -4.08 -7.83
C LYS A 409 28.66 -5.55 -7.58
N LYS A 410 27.56 -6.06 -8.16
CA LYS A 410 27.17 -7.48 -8.04
C LYS A 410 28.16 -8.40 -8.73
N ARG A 411 28.67 -8.03 -9.92
CA ARG A 411 29.73 -8.76 -10.63
C ARG A 411 31.04 -8.80 -9.82
N THR A 412 31.45 -7.70 -9.22
CA THR A 412 32.67 -7.62 -8.39
C THR A 412 32.51 -8.49 -7.13
N LYS A 413 31.36 -8.47 -6.46
CA LYS A 413 31.08 -9.29 -5.27
C LYS A 413 31.05 -10.79 -5.59
N ASN A 414 30.55 -11.17 -6.75
CA ASN A 414 30.54 -12.56 -7.23
C ASN A 414 31.96 -13.02 -7.64
N MET A 415 32.76 -12.17 -8.23
CA MET A 415 34.16 -12.47 -8.53
C MET A 415 34.99 -12.65 -7.25
N GLN A 416 34.80 -11.81 -6.23
CA GLN A 416 35.46 -11.97 -4.93
C GLN A 416 35.05 -13.24 -4.21
N LYS A 417 33.76 -13.65 -4.31
CA LYS A 417 33.28 -14.96 -3.78
C LYS A 417 33.90 -16.15 -4.52
N LYS A 418 34.05 -16.07 -5.84
CA LYS A 418 34.74 -17.13 -6.63
C LYS A 418 36.22 -17.21 -6.28
N SER A 419 36.92 -16.09 -6.19
CA SER A 419 38.33 -16.04 -5.78
C SER A 419 38.57 -16.63 -4.39
N ARG A 420 37.70 -16.29 -3.39
CA ARG A 420 37.77 -16.87 -2.04
C ARG A 420 37.50 -18.37 -1.98
N LYS A 421 36.69 -18.93 -2.92
CA LYS A 421 36.48 -20.39 -3.04
C LYS A 421 37.68 -21.10 -3.66
N ILE A 422 38.38 -20.46 -4.59
CA ILE A 422 39.60 -21.03 -5.23
C ILE A 422 40.76 -21.07 -4.25
N ASN A 423 40.90 -20.04 -3.41
CA ASN A 423 42.02 -19.94 -2.43
C ASN A 423 41.75 -20.78 -1.14
N ARG A 424 40.64 -21.49 -1.05
CA ARG A 424 40.33 -22.42 0.06
C ARG A 424 40.41 -23.91 -0.34
N LYS A 425 40.79 -24.20 -1.57
CA LYS A 425 41.21 -25.52 -2.05
C LYS A 425 42.73 -25.54 -2.14
#